data_236b426868c649bd9ced5ab7113206f8
#
_entry.id   236b426868c649bd9ced5ab7113206f8
#
_cell.length_a   1.000
_cell.length_b   1.000
_cell.length_c   1.000
_cell.angle_alpha   90.00
_cell.angle_beta   90.00
_cell.angle_gamma   90.00
#
_symmetry.space_group_name_H-M   'P 1'
#
loop_
_entity.id
_entity.type
_entity.pdbx_description
1 polymer ?
#
loop_
_entity_poly.entity_id
_entity_poly.type
_entity_poly.pdbx_seq_one_letter_code
_entity_poly.pdbx_strand_id
1 'polypeptide(L)'
;IVEEAHDSMCTIPEFEEKEHNDCMLWADKRTFKWLMDRKRDAQTTGGLQRFEMVYLNKAQAQGLSLFNPEVIKLCYDPNWDIGEIPNGAYLVAGLDPAATGYQAGFLWAVETTNSDINLTMVDMENHQGGGLEEARNLIKKWFEMYGCYHWVIEENGFQKAIRQDEKTREYANLHGIKLEGHETHKNKWDERFGVTALAPMFQDKKIKLPFQGIDAQTKSITYTKQLSYFASKGNKNSYKSDIVMASWFPMKVIRNLQKLTYAEIGLDYTPSYEGYSMLDLNEIPWS
;
A
#
# COMPACT_ATOMS: atom_id res chain seq x y z
N ILE A 1 -13.07 -4.00 -27.77
CA ILE A 1 -11.82 -3.76 -28.52
C ILE A 1 -11.17 -2.60 -27.79
N VAL A 2 -9.95 -2.81 -27.34
CA VAL A 2 -9.13 -1.76 -26.68
C VAL A 2 -8.21 -1.24 -27.76
N GLU A 3 -8.39 0.02 -28.16
CA GLU A 3 -7.60 0.64 -29.23
C GLU A 3 -6.52 1.55 -28.62
N GLU A 4 -5.30 1.41 -29.11
CA GLU A 4 -4.16 2.27 -28.75
C GLU A 4 -4.01 3.40 -29.78
N ALA A 5 -3.46 4.54 -29.38
CA ALA A 5 -3.25 5.67 -30.30
C ALA A 5 -2.23 5.34 -31.40
N HIS A 6 -1.35 4.39 -31.15
CA HIS A 6 -0.35 3.85 -32.08
C HIS A 6 -0.31 2.34 -31.94
N ASP A 7 -0.26 1.62 -33.05
CA ASP A 7 -0.24 0.15 -33.05
C ASP A 7 1.00 -0.38 -32.31
N SER A 8 0.77 -1.16 -31.24
CA SER A 8 1.84 -1.78 -30.46
C SER A 8 2.64 -2.84 -31.23
N MET A 9 2.11 -3.33 -32.35
CA MET A 9 2.80 -4.28 -33.24
C MET A 9 3.59 -3.60 -34.36
N CYS A 10 3.64 -2.26 -34.38
CA CYS A 10 4.41 -1.50 -35.35
C CYS A 10 5.91 -1.80 -35.22
N THR A 11 6.53 -2.16 -36.32
CA THR A 11 7.97 -2.47 -36.39
C THR A 11 8.79 -1.36 -37.04
N ILE A 12 8.14 -0.25 -37.44
CA ILE A 12 8.80 0.90 -38.07
C ILE A 12 9.70 1.60 -37.02
N PRO A 13 10.95 1.95 -37.34
CA PRO A 13 11.83 2.67 -36.42
C PRO A 13 11.29 4.06 -36.04
N GLU A 14 11.38 4.47 -34.77
CA GLU A 14 10.83 5.75 -34.28
C GLU A 14 11.31 7.00 -35.03
N PHE A 15 12.46 6.96 -35.72
CA PHE A 15 12.98 8.08 -36.49
C PHE A 15 12.32 8.26 -37.86
N GLU A 16 11.54 7.27 -38.34
CA GLU A 16 10.81 7.32 -39.61
C GLU A 16 9.39 7.88 -39.40
N GLU A 17 9.29 9.11 -38.86
CA GLU A 17 8.05 9.70 -38.36
C GLU A 17 6.88 9.68 -39.33
N LYS A 18 7.12 9.82 -40.64
CA LYS A 18 6.03 9.88 -41.66
C LYS A 18 5.41 8.52 -41.91
N GLU A 19 6.18 7.47 -41.85
CA GLU A 19 5.72 6.10 -42.14
C GLU A 19 4.85 5.56 -41.00
N HIS A 20 5.03 6.08 -39.77
CA HIS A 20 4.20 5.74 -38.62
C HIS A 20 2.75 6.23 -38.71
N ASN A 21 2.40 7.13 -39.65
CA ASN A 21 1.03 7.63 -39.74
C ASN A 21 0.03 6.50 -40.06
N ASP A 22 0.44 5.48 -40.81
CA ASP A 22 -0.41 4.31 -41.10
C ASP A 22 -0.65 3.42 -39.85
N CYS A 23 0.20 3.55 -38.82
CA CYS A 23 0.07 2.86 -37.53
C CYS A 23 -0.71 3.69 -36.49
N MET A 24 -1.14 4.91 -36.83
CA MET A 24 -1.87 5.78 -35.93
C MET A 24 -3.39 5.61 -36.05
N LEU A 25 -4.07 5.51 -34.90
CA LEU A 25 -5.53 5.37 -34.86
C LEU A 25 -6.27 6.56 -35.53
N TRP A 26 -5.70 7.77 -35.43
CA TRP A 26 -6.26 9.00 -35.99
C TRP A 26 -5.20 9.87 -36.66
N ALA A 27 -4.48 9.34 -37.63
CA ALA A 27 -3.37 10.04 -38.30
C ALA A 27 -3.75 11.44 -38.83
N ASP A 28 -4.98 11.63 -39.34
CA ASP A 28 -5.48 12.91 -39.86
C ASP A 28 -5.59 14.00 -38.79
N LYS A 29 -5.80 13.63 -37.52
CA LYS A 29 -5.97 14.56 -36.40
C LYS A 29 -4.77 14.62 -35.48
N ARG A 30 -4.05 13.53 -35.37
CA ARG A 30 -2.94 13.33 -34.42
C ARG A 30 -1.85 12.50 -35.10
N THR A 31 -0.83 13.17 -35.59
CA THR A 31 0.33 12.53 -36.23
C THR A 31 1.20 11.80 -35.21
N PHE A 32 2.03 10.86 -35.67
CA PHE A 32 3.02 10.20 -34.83
C PHE A 32 3.95 11.21 -34.13
N LYS A 33 4.39 12.24 -34.87
CA LYS A 33 5.17 13.34 -34.29
C LYS A 33 4.48 13.99 -33.10
N TRP A 34 3.19 14.31 -33.22
CA TRP A 34 2.41 14.87 -32.11
C TRP A 34 2.39 13.93 -30.91
N LEU A 35 2.25 12.62 -31.14
CA LEU A 35 2.28 11.62 -30.06
C LEU A 35 3.64 11.58 -29.36
N MET A 36 4.74 11.63 -30.12
CA MET A 36 6.09 11.63 -29.58
C MET A 36 6.40 12.94 -28.82
N ASP A 37 5.92 14.07 -29.25
CA ASP A 37 6.02 15.34 -28.52
C ASP A 37 5.32 15.23 -27.15
N ARG A 38 4.10 14.63 -27.10
CA ARG A 38 3.39 14.37 -25.83
C ARG A 38 4.14 13.40 -24.94
N LYS A 39 4.77 12.36 -25.49
CA LYS A 39 5.63 11.42 -24.75
C LYS A 39 6.81 12.14 -24.13
N ARG A 40 7.49 13.01 -24.89
CA ARG A 40 8.64 13.80 -24.42
C ARG A 40 8.26 14.78 -23.32
N ASP A 41 7.15 15.50 -23.48
CA ASP A 41 6.61 16.39 -22.44
C ASP A 41 6.29 15.61 -21.15
N ALA A 42 5.69 14.43 -21.28
CA ALA A 42 5.37 13.56 -20.16
C ALA A 42 6.63 13.03 -19.46
N GLN A 43 7.69 12.71 -20.18
CA GLN A 43 8.99 12.29 -19.63
C GLN A 43 9.63 13.41 -18.78
N THR A 44 9.59 14.65 -19.26
CA THR A 44 10.17 15.80 -18.55
C THR A 44 9.37 16.24 -17.34
N THR A 45 8.07 16.03 -17.34
CA THR A 45 7.14 16.43 -16.25
C THR A 45 6.81 15.31 -15.27
N GLY A 46 7.39 14.12 -15.42
CA GLY A 46 7.06 12.94 -14.60
C GLY A 46 5.68 12.33 -14.89
N GLY A 47 5.04 12.72 -16.00
CA GLY A 47 3.70 12.27 -16.39
C GLY A 47 3.68 11.07 -17.34
N LEU A 48 4.78 10.35 -17.53
CA LEU A 48 4.88 9.27 -18.52
C LEU A 48 3.84 8.15 -18.28
N GLN A 49 3.57 7.80 -17.05
CA GLN A 49 2.53 6.83 -16.69
C GLN A 49 1.15 7.26 -17.22
N ARG A 50 0.81 8.54 -17.05
CA ARG A 50 -0.44 9.09 -17.58
C ARG A 50 -0.49 9.07 -19.10
N PHE A 51 0.63 9.34 -19.75
CA PHE A 51 0.77 9.25 -21.19
C PHE A 51 0.48 7.82 -21.68
N GLU A 52 1.09 6.82 -21.07
CA GLU A 52 0.90 5.41 -21.44
C GLU A 52 -0.53 4.92 -21.19
N MET A 53 -1.15 5.34 -20.10
CA MET A 53 -2.56 5.04 -19.81
C MET A 53 -3.52 5.65 -20.85
N VAL A 54 -3.30 6.91 -21.20
CA VAL A 54 -4.23 7.68 -22.04
C VAL A 54 -4.06 7.37 -23.53
N TYR A 55 -2.82 7.22 -23.98
CA TYR A 55 -2.52 7.10 -25.41
C TYR A 55 -2.19 5.67 -25.84
N LEU A 56 -1.58 4.87 -24.96
CA LEU A 56 -1.21 3.49 -25.29
C LEU A 56 -2.15 2.47 -24.63
N ASN A 57 -3.22 2.96 -23.98
CA ASN A 57 -4.23 2.15 -23.31
C ASN A 57 -3.64 1.08 -22.34
N LYS A 58 -2.41 1.34 -21.88
CA LYS A 58 -1.76 0.51 -20.89
C LYS A 58 -2.35 0.84 -19.53
N ALA A 59 -3.06 -0.09 -18.92
CA ALA A 59 -3.67 0.08 -17.60
C ALA A 59 -2.61 0.43 -16.54
N GLN A 60 -1.34 0.11 -16.80
CA GLN A 60 -0.19 0.46 -15.99
C GLN A 60 1.08 0.55 -16.84
N ALA A 61 1.80 1.65 -16.71
CA ALA A 61 3.13 1.78 -17.28
C ALA A 61 4.08 0.81 -16.57
N GLN A 62 4.53 -0.22 -17.29
CA GLN A 62 5.56 -1.12 -16.78
C GLN A 62 6.83 -0.32 -16.49
N GLY A 63 7.28 -0.32 -15.24
CA GLY A 63 8.54 0.29 -14.81
C GLY A 63 8.45 1.65 -14.11
N LEU A 64 7.28 2.32 -14.09
CA LEU A 64 7.09 3.60 -13.39
C LEU A 64 6.05 3.52 -12.26
N SER A 65 5.47 2.34 -12.03
CA SER A 65 4.63 2.13 -10.86
C SER A 65 5.49 2.21 -9.61
N LEU A 66 5.08 3.01 -8.64
CA LEU A 66 5.69 3.07 -7.32
C LEU A 66 5.83 1.67 -6.71
N PHE A 67 4.85 0.83 -6.94
CA PHE A 67 4.81 -0.59 -6.58
C PHE A 67 4.96 -1.44 -7.85
N ASN A 68 6.21 -1.69 -8.25
CA ASN A 68 6.51 -2.49 -9.44
C ASN A 68 6.02 -3.94 -9.26
N PRO A 69 5.12 -4.45 -10.13
CA PRO A 69 4.59 -5.80 -10.02
C PRO A 69 5.65 -6.90 -10.03
N GLU A 70 6.75 -6.72 -10.76
CA GLU A 70 7.82 -7.71 -10.82
C GLU A 70 8.61 -7.77 -9.49
N VAL A 71 8.78 -6.61 -8.83
CA VAL A 71 9.40 -6.56 -7.49
C VAL A 71 8.48 -7.19 -6.44
N ILE A 72 7.16 -6.87 -6.50
CA ILE A 72 6.16 -7.45 -5.60
C ILE A 72 6.13 -8.98 -5.70
N LYS A 73 6.23 -9.55 -6.90
CA LYS A 73 6.25 -11.01 -7.11
C LYS A 73 7.39 -11.70 -6.35
N LEU A 74 8.52 -11.01 -6.15
CA LEU A 74 9.65 -11.55 -5.39
C LEU A 74 9.38 -11.63 -3.87
N CYS A 75 8.31 -11.02 -3.40
CA CYS A 75 7.86 -11.03 -2.01
C CYS A 75 6.85 -12.14 -1.71
N TYR A 76 6.35 -12.86 -2.73
CA TYR A 76 5.50 -14.03 -2.53
C TYR A 76 6.33 -15.21 -2.01
N ASP A 77 5.89 -15.80 -0.90
CA ASP A 77 6.50 -16.99 -0.33
C ASP A 77 5.58 -18.21 -0.53
N PRO A 78 5.91 -19.13 -1.46
CA PRO A 78 5.09 -20.30 -1.76
C PRO A 78 5.08 -21.34 -0.63
N ASN A 79 5.94 -21.20 0.36
CA ASN A 79 6.00 -22.09 1.53
C ASN A 79 5.31 -21.51 2.76
N TRP A 80 4.65 -20.33 2.62
CA TRP A 80 4.00 -19.63 3.72
C TRP A 80 2.50 -19.49 3.47
N ASP A 81 1.68 -19.84 4.46
CA ASP A 81 0.22 -19.78 4.36
C ASP A 81 -0.37 -18.65 5.23
N ILE A 82 -1.64 -18.35 5.02
CA ILE A 82 -2.40 -17.41 5.86
C ILE A 82 -2.47 -17.94 7.29
N GLY A 83 -2.31 -17.05 8.25
CA GLY A 83 -2.34 -17.37 9.68
C GLY A 83 -1.02 -17.85 10.25
N GLU A 84 -0.01 -18.10 9.43
CA GLU A 84 1.32 -18.43 9.93
C GLU A 84 2.03 -17.18 10.47
N ILE A 85 2.61 -17.33 11.66
CA ILE A 85 3.26 -16.24 12.37
C ILE A 85 4.72 -16.61 12.64
N PRO A 86 5.70 -15.78 12.24
CA PRO A 86 7.10 -16.02 12.59
C PRO A 86 7.30 -15.98 14.10
N ASN A 87 8.18 -16.87 14.60
CA ASN A 87 8.46 -16.99 16.03
C ASN A 87 9.00 -15.66 16.60
N GLY A 88 8.37 -15.18 17.67
CA GLY A 88 8.76 -13.95 18.34
C GLY A 88 8.35 -12.65 17.64
N ALA A 89 7.59 -12.75 16.55
CA ALA A 89 7.10 -11.56 15.85
C ALA A 89 6.06 -10.79 16.68
N TYR A 90 6.12 -9.46 16.59
CA TYR A 90 5.12 -8.58 17.17
C TYR A 90 3.95 -8.42 16.19
N LEU A 91 2.72 -8.63 16.68
CA LEU A 91 1.53 -8.52 15.84
C LEU A 91 0.91 -7.13 15.95
N VAL A 92 0.64 -6.51 14.81
CA VAL A 92 -0.07 -5.24 14.72
C VAL A 92 -1.04 -5.25 13.55
N ALA A 93 -2.29 -4.88 13.82
CA ALA A 93 -3.35 -4.82 12.82
C ALA A 93 -3.71 -3.38 12.47
N GLY A 94 -4.09 -3.17 11.23
CA GLY A 94 -4.76 -1.96 10.76
C GLY A 94 -6.21 -2.24 10.39
N LEU A 95 -7.08 -1.29 10.68
CA LEU A 95 -8.49 -1.35 10.33
C LEU A 95 -8.90 -0.08 9.61
N ASP A 96 -9.37 -0.22 8.39
CA ASP A 96 -10.09 0.80 7.63
C ASP A 96 -11.58 0.48 7.68
N PRO A 97 -12.31 1.07 8.63
CA PRO A 97 -13.71 0.74 8.83
C PRO A 97 -14.61 1.55 7.92
N ALA A 98 -15.72 0.97 7.50
CA ALA A 98 -16.72 1.65 6.69
C ALA A 98 -18.12 1.49 7.31
N ALA A 99 -18.90 2.58 7.30
CA ALA A 99 -20.32 2.51 7.61
C ALA A 99 -21.11 1.95 6.43
N THR A 100 -20.70 2.35 5.23
CA THR A 100 -21.21 1.88 3.94
C THR A 100 -20.01 1.74 3.01
N GLY A 101 -19.94 0.68 2.22
CA GLY A 101 -18.81 0.41 1.35
C GLY A 101 -18.02 -0.81 1.78
N TYR A 102 -16.69 -0.73 1.71
CA TYR A 102 -15.83 -1.85 2.07
C TYR A 102 -15.07 -1.56 3.36
N GLN A 103 -15.19 -2.47 4.31
CA GLN A 103 -14.34 -2.52 5.49
C GLN A 103 -13.14 -3.41 5.20
N ALA A 104 -11.94 -2.95 5.57
CA ALA A 104 -10.73 -3.72 5.40
C ALA A 104 -9.94 -3.82 6.71
N GLY A 105 -9.46 -5.03 7.00
CA GLY A 105 -8.48 -5.30 8.04
C GLY A 105 -7.20 -5.86 7.44
N PHE A 106 -6.05 -5.54 8.03
CA PHE A 106 -4.76 -6.06 7.61
C PHE A 106 -3.87 -6.35 8.83
N LEU A 107 -3.35 -7.56 8.92
CA LEU A 107 -2.52 -8.01 10.06
C LEU A 107 -1.09 -8.24 9.62
N TRP A 108 -0.17 -7.50 10.21
CA TRP A 108 1.27 -7.69 10.07
C TRP A 108 1.87 -8.43 11.26
N ALA A 109 2.75 -9.39 10.98
CA ALA A 109 3.77 -9.85 11.92
C ALA A 109 5.06 -9.06 11.65
N VAL A 110 5.61 -8.47 12.69
CA VAL A 110 6.78 -7.59 12.66
C VAL A 110 7.93 -8.31 13.33
N GLU A 111 8.97 -8.60 12.58
CA GLU A 111 10.22 -9.17 13.09
C GLU A 111 11.27 -8.06 13.13
N THR A 112 11.88 -7.86 14.30
CA THR A 112 12.98 -6.91 14.47
C THR A 112 14.28 -7.69 14.65
N THR A 113 15.23 -7.48 13.77
CA THR A 113 16.56 -8.09 13.84
C THR A 113 17.63 -7.01 13.80
N ASN A 114 18.47 -6.92 14.84
CA ASN A 114 19.66 -6.06 15.00
C ASN A 114 19.62 -4.61 14.48
N SER A 115 18.89 -4.27 13.50
CA SER A 115 18.69 -2.94 12.91
C SER A 115 17.66 -2.95 11.77
N ASP A 116 17.07 -4.12 11.51
CA ASP A 116 16.17 -4.30 10.38
C ASP A 116 14.78 -4.72 10.82
N ILE A 117 13.79 -4.33 10.04
CA ILE A 117 12.41 -4.75 10.22
C ILE A 117 11.97 -5.53 9.00
N ASN A 118 11.46 -6.73 9.25
CA ASN A 118 10.78 -7.54 8.26
C ASN A 118 9.30 -7.64 8.60
N LEU A 119 8.45 -7.61 7.59
CA LEU A 119 7.01 -7.69 7.72
C LEU A 119 6.50 -8.96 7.04
N THR A 120 5.75 -9.75 7.76
CA THR A 120 5.01 -10.88 7.16
C THR A 120 3.52 -10.60 7.24
N MET A 121 2.83 -10.68 6.12
CA MET A 121 1.37 -10.65 6.11
C MET A 121 0.85 -11.92 6.78
N VAL A 122 0.11 -11.76 7.88
CA VAL A 122 -0.53 -12.88 8.59
C VAL A 122 -1.92 -13.12 8.04
N ASP A 123 -2.72 -12.06 7.92
CA ASP A 123 -4.07 -12.16 7.41
C ASP A 123 -4.57 -10.82 6.85
N MET A 124 -5.63 -10.90 6.07
CA MET A 124 -6.32 -9.75 5.50
C MET A 124 -7.79 -10.06 5.32
N GLU A 125 -8.64 -9.12 5.66
CA GLU A 125 -10.07 -9.17 5.34
C GLU A 125 -10.51 -7.93 4.58
N ASN A 126 -11.38 -8.13 3.59
CA ASN A 126 -11.99 -7.04 2.84
C ASN A 126 -13.39 -7.49 2.40
N HIS A 127 -14.41 -6.93 3.01
CA HIS A 127 -15.80 -7.28 2.69
C HIS A 127 -16.68 -6.04 2.54
N GLN A 128 -17.71 -6.19 1.76
CA GLN A 128 -18.71 -5.15 1.57
C GLN A 128 -19.66 -5.10 2.77
N GLY A 129 -20.00 -3.90 3.16
CA GLY A 129 -20.72 -3.65 4.40
C GLY A 129 -19.74 -3.56 5.56
N GLY A 130 -20.15 -2.90 6.57
CA GLY A 130 -19.34 -2.64 7.75
C GLY A 130 -20.21 -2.06 8.85
N GLY A 131 -19.57 -1.64 9.90
CA GLY A 131 -20.25 -1.06 11.05
C GLY A 131 -19.45 -1.31 12.31
N LEU A 132 -19.99 -0.86 13.42
CA LEU A 132 -19.37 -1.04 14.73
C LEU A 132 -19.28 -2.51 15.12
N GLU A 133 -20.29 -3.30 14.78
CA GLU A 133 -20.35 -4.72 15.11
C GLU A 133 -19.34 -5.53 14.32
N GLU A 134 -19.28 -5.33 13.01
CA GLU A 134 -18.33 -6.02 12.13
C GLU A 134 -16.88 -5.68 12.49
N ALA A 135 -16.60 -4.41 12.77
CA ALA A 135 -15.28 -3.98 13.24
C ALA A 135 -14.90 -4.67 14.57
N ARG A 136 -15.84 -4.72 15.52
CA ARG A 136 -15.63 -5.40 16.81
C ARG A 136 -15.44 -6.91 16.63
N ASN A 137 -16.21 -7.54 15.75
CA ASN A 137 -16.11 -8.97 15.47
C ASN A 137 -14.75 -9.30 14.84
N LEU A 138 -14.21 -8.45 13.97
CA LEU A 138 -12.88 -8.62 13.41
C LEU A 138 -11.78 -8.50 14.48
N ILE A 139 -11.89 -7.52 15.38
CA ILE A 139 -10.96 -7.35 16.51
C ILE A 139 -10.98 -8.61 17.40
N LYS A 140 -12.17 -9.10 17.76
CA LYS A 140 -12.32 -10.33 18.54
C LYS A 140 -11.72 -11.53 17.83
N LYS A 141 -12.09 -11.73 16.56
CA LYS A 141 -11.63 -12.85 15.75
C LYS A 141 -10.09 -12.92 15.71
N TRP A 142 -9.42 -11.82 15.40
CA TRP A 142 -7.98 -11.83 15.28
C TRP A 142 -7.25 -11.84 16.62
N PHE A 143 -7.90 -11.37 17.68
CA PHE A 143 -7.41 -11.61 19.03
C PHE A 143 -7.47 -13.11 19.40
N GLU A 144 -8.60 -13.76 19.19
CA GLU A 144 -8.82 -15.16 19.53
C GLU A 144 -7.97 -16.13 18.66
N MET A 145 -7.84 -15.83 17.37
CA MET A 145 -7.09 -16.68 16.43
C MET A 145 -5.58 -16.48 16.49
N TYR A 146 -5.13 -15.26 16.63
CA TYR A 146 -3.72 -14.89 16.42
C TYR A 146 -3.07 -14.23 17.64
N GLY A 147 -3.84 -13.84 18.65
CA GLY A 147 -3.31 -13.07 19.77
C GLY A 147 -2.91 -11.65 19.36
N CYS A 148 -3.67 -11.01 18.49
CA CYS A 148 -3.40 -9.64 18.07
C CYS A 148 -3.87 -8.64 19.13
N TYR A 149 -2.92 -8.05 19.86
CA TYR A 149 -3.19 -7.08 20.95
C TYR A 149 -3.09 -5.62 20.52
N HIS A 150 -2.59 -5.30 19.33
CA HIS A 150 -2.37 -3.93 18.91
C HIS A 150 -3.08 -3.62 17.60
N TRP A 151 -3.97 -2.64 17.64
CA TRP A 151 -4.77 -2.20 16.50
C TRP A 151 -4.58 -0.71 16.24
N VAL A 152 -4.41 -0.36 14.97
CA VAL A 152 -4.40 1.02 14.49
C VAL A 152 -5.62 1.21 13.60
N ILE A 153 -6.55 2.05 14.03
CA ILE A 153 -7.86 2.23 13.41
C ILE A 153 -7.94 3.63 12.80
N GLU A 154 -8.40 3.74 11.56
CA GLU A 154 -8.65 5.05 10.98
C GLU A 154 -9.63 5.87 11.83
N GLU A 155 -9.41 7.18 11.98
CA GLU A 155 -10.22 8.08 12.83
C GLU A 155 -10.90 9.22 12.06
N ASN A 156 -11.25 9.03 10.80
CA ASN A 156 -11.96 10.04 10.05
C ASN A 156 -13.48 9.87 10.19
N GLY A 157 -14.16 10.87 10.80
CA GLY A 157 -15.63 10.88 10.88
C GLY A 157 -16.22 9.73 11.69
N PHE A 158 -16.98 8.84 11.03
CA PHE A 158 -17.66 7.70 11.66
C PHE A 158 -16.68 6.73 12.36
N GLN A 159 -15.47 6.64 11.91
CA GLN A 159 -14.47 5.69 12.41
C GLN A 159 -14.04 5.99 13.85
N LYS A 160 -14.15 7.24 14.32
CA LYS A 160 -13.97 7.58 15.75
C LYS A 160 -14.96 6.81 16.64
N ALA A 161 -16.15 6.47 16.11
CA ALA A 161 -17.16 5.77 16.87
C ALA A 161 -16.73 4.37 17.31
N ILE A 162 -15.85 3.66 16.56
CA ILE A 162 -15.40 2.32 16.93
C ILE A 162 -14.58 2.34 18.22
N ARG A 163 -13.63 3.28 18.36
CA ARG A 163 -12.85 3.42 19.58
C ARG A 163 -13.65 3.99 20.75
N GLN A 164 -14.76 4.68 20.47
CA GLN A 164 -15.68 5.24 21.46
C GLN A 164 -16.80 4.26 21.82
N ASP A 165 -17.05 3.23 21.03
CA ASP A 165 -18.05 2.20 21.27
C ASP A 165 -17.78 1.47 22.60
N GLU A 166 -18.74 1.54 23.50
CA GLU A 166 -18.62 0.99 24.86
C GLU A 166 -18.26 -0.50 24.84
N LYS A 167 -18.98 -1.28 24.03
CA LYS A 167 -18.76 -2.74 23.91
C LYS A 167 -17.38 -3.09 23.37
N THR A 168 -16.87 -2.30 22.41
CA THR A 168 -15.52 -2.48 21.87
C THR A 168 -14.47 -2.15 22.92
N ARG A 169 -14.65 -1.05 23.66
CA ARG A 169 -13.74 -0.64 24.73
C ARG A 169 -13.72 -1.61 25.90
N GLU A 170 -14.91 -2.08 26.35
CA GLU A 170 -15.00 -3.09 27.42
C GLU A 170 -14.24 -4.37 27.04
N TYR A 171 -14.47 -4.87 25.82
CA TYR A 171 -13.76 -6.05 25.33
C TYR A 171 -12.24 -5.80 25.26
N ALA A 172 -11.83 -4.69 24.67
CA ALA A 172 -10.43 -4.34 24.56
C ALA A 172 -9.74 -4.21 25.92
N ASN A 173 -10.39 -3.54 26.88
CA ASN A 173 -9.86 -3.39 28.24
C ASN A 173 -9.76 -4.73 28.99
N LEU A 174 -10.78 -5.58 28.86
CA LEU A 174 -10.80 -6.91 29.49
C LEU A 174 -9.63 -7.79 29.02
N HIS A 175 -9.28 -7.69 27.76
CA HIS A 175 -8.25 -8.52 27.13
C HIS A 175 -6.90 -7.82 26.93
N GLY A 176 -6.75 -6.58 27.41
CA GLY A 176 -5.51 -5.82 27.24
C GLY A 176 -5.19 -5.41 25.79
N ILE A 177 -6.22 -5.32 24.95
CA ILE A 177 -6.06 -4.94 23.54
C ILE A 177 -5.89 -3.41 23.46
N LYS A 178 -4.82 -2.98 22.80
CA LYS A 178 -4.53 -1.58 22.55
C LYS A 178 -5.19 -1.11 21.25
N LEU A 179 -6.05 -0.10 21.33
CA LEU A 179 -6.69 0.53 20.20
C LEU A 179 -6.11 1.94 19.99
N GLU A 180 -5.32 2.13 18.94
CA GLU A 180 -4.79 3.44 18.56
C GLU A 180 -5.57 4.03 17.38
N GLY A 181 -5.72 5.36 17.39
CA GLY A 181 -6.31 6.08 16.26
C GLY A 181 -5.26 6.54 15.25
N HIS A 182 -5.66 6.59 13.99
CA HIS A 182 -4.88 7.15 12.90
C HIS A 182 -5.74 8.13 12.10
N GLU A 183 -5.42 9.41 12.15
CA GLU A 183 -6.10 10.42 11.33
C GLU A 183 -5.49 10.44 9.93
N THR A 184 -6.33 10.19 8.93
CA THR A 184 -5.93 10.14 7.52
C THR A 184 -6.32 11.43 6.82
N HIS A 185 -5.34 12.22 6.43
CA HIS A 185 -5.52 13.43 5.63
C HIS A 185 -4.65 13.38 4.37
N LYS A 186 -3.91 14.45 4.10
CA LYS A 186 -2.93 14.52 3.01
C LYS A 186 -1.69 13.64 3.27
N ASN A 187 -1.51 13.18 4.51
CA ASN A 187 -0.37 12.35 4.96
C ASN A 187 -0.26 11.02 4.20
N LYS A 188 -1.36 10.44 3.74
CA LYS A 188 -1.32 9.20 2.93
C LYS A 188 -0.53 9.34 1.62
N TRP A 189 -0.35 10.57 1.15
CA TRP A 189 0.41 10.91 -0.05
C TRP A 189 1.82 11.42 0.25
N ASP A 190 2.20 11.46 1.51
CA ASP A 190 3.55 11.84 1.91
C ASP A 190 4.56 10.80 1.40
N GLU A 191 5.64 11.27 0.78
CA GLU A 191 6.64 10.39 0.16
C GLU A 191 7.40 9.56 1.19
N ARG A 192 7.50 10.04 2.44
CA ARG A 192 8.29 9.40 3.50
C ARG A 192 7.44 8.57 4.45
N PHE A 193 6.23 9.04 4.72
CA PHE A 193 5.38 8.48 5.78
C PHE A 193 4.07 7.94 5.25
N GLY A 194 3.72 8.27 4.02
CA GLY A 194 2.52 7.78 3.37
C GLY A 194 2.63 6.32 2.91
N VAL A 195 1.65 5.90 2.17
CA VAL A 195 1.60 4.55 1.57
C VAL A 195 2.83 4.26 0.70
N THR A 196 3.37 5.31 0.07
CA THR A 196 4.58 5.26 -0.77
C THR A 196 5.80 4.71 -0.04
N ALA A 197 5.87 4.90 1.28
CA ALA A 197 6.96 4.40 2.11
C ALA A 197 7.01 2.87 2.27
N LEU A 198 5.97 2.15 1.82
CA LEU A 198 6.02 0.69 1.70
C LEU A 198 6.85 0.22 0.49
N ALA A 199 7.01 1.06 -0.53
CA ALA A 199 7.68 0.66 -1.78
C ALA A 199 9.16 0.23 -1.57
N PRO A 200 10.00 0.95 -0.82
CA PRO A 200 11.34 0.50 -0.50
C PRO A 200 11.37 -0.86 0.21
N MET A 201 10.42 -1.13 1.10
CA MET A 201 10.36 -2.42 1.82
C MET A 201 10.07 -3.60 0.88
N PHE A 202 9.27 -3.37 -0.18
CA PHE A 202 9.11 -4.36 -1.25
C PHE A 202 10.40 -4.51 -2.07
N GLN A 203 11.07 -3.41 -2.42
CA GLN A 203 12.33 -3.43 -3.18
C GLN A 203 13.43 -4.18 -2.43
N ASP A 204 13.53 -3.98 -1.13
CA ASP A 204 14.51 -4.62 -0.25
C ASP A 204 14.10 -6.03 0.19
N LYS A 205 12.95 -6.54 -0.29
CA LYS A 205 12.38 -7.85 0.07
C LYS A 205 12.14 -8.02 1.58
N LYS A 206 11.86 -6.93 2.26
CA LYS A 206 11.53 -6.89 3.70
C LYS A 206 10.06 -7.22 3.97
N ILE A 207 9.27 -7.45 2.93
CA ILE A 207 7.88 -7.87 3.03
C ILE A 207 7.75 -9.29 2.51
N LYS A 208 7.14 -10.17 3.31
CA LYS A 208 6.75 -11.51 2.95
C LYS A 208 5.23 -11.58 2.80
N LEU A 209 4.77 -12.10 1.67
CA LEU A 209 3.36 -12.32 1.37
C LEU A 209 3.11 -13.81 1.23
N PRO A 210 2.19 -14.40 2.02
CA PRO A 210 1.88 -15.82 1.96
C PRO A 210 1.31 -16.21 0.59
N PHE A 211 1.75 -17.36 0.07
CA PHE A 211 1.38 -17.79 -1.28
C PHE A 211 1.20 -19.31 -1.43
N GLN A 212 1.16 -20.07 -0.32
CA GLN A 212 1.09 -21.53 -0.36
C GLN A 212 -0.28 -22.03 -0.77
N GLY A 213 -1.34 -21.63 -0.08
CA GLY A 213 -2.70 -22.07 -0.34
C GLY A 213 -3.49 -21.13 -1.27
N ILE A 214 -4.65 -21.58 -1.72
CA ILE A 214 -5.55 -20.78 -2.58
C ILE A 214 -6.00 -19.48 -1.88
N ASP A 215 -6.30 -19.54 -0.58
CA ASP A 215 -6.69 -18.38 0.21
C ASP A 215 -5.52 -17.38 0.31
N ALA A 216 -4.31 -17.87 0.60
CA ALA A 216 -3.09 -17.08 0.65
C ALA A 216 -2.82 -16.37 -0.68
N GLN A 217 -2.90 -17.10 -1.79
CA GLN A 217 -2.75 -16.55 -3.14
C GLN A 217 -3.80 -15.48 -3.43
N THR A 218 -5.07 -15.77 -3.14
CA THR A 218 -6.19 -14.85 -3.39
C THR A 218 -6.02 -13.54 -2.60
N LYS A 219 -5.70 -13.62 -1.32
CA LYS A 219 -5.50 -12.46 -0.45
C LYS A 219 -4.27 -11.65 -0.89
N SER A 220 -3.13 -12.31 -1.10
CA SER A 220 -1.90 -11.65 -1.52
C SER A 220 -2.04 -10.97 -2.89
N ILE A 221 -2.68 -11.63 -3.86
CA ILE A 221 -2.95 -11.04 -5.19
C ILE A 221 -3.92 -9.86 -5.06
N THR A 222 -4.95 -9.96 -4.23
CA THR A 222 -5.92 -8.88 -4.04
C THR A 222 -5.24 -7.64 -3.43
N TYR A 223 -4.41 -7.82 -2.41
CA TYR A 223 -3.63 -6.75 -1.81
C TYR A 223 -2.68 -6.08 -2.81
N THR A 224 -1.85 -6.88 -3.47
CA THR A 224 -0.85 -6.37 -4.40
C THR A 224 -1.47 -5.72 -5.64
N LYS A 225 -2.64 -6.19 -6.07
CA LYS A 225 -3.44 -5.53 -7.11
C LYS A 225 -3.89 -4.14 -6.68
N GLN A 226 -4.39 -3.96 -5.45
CA GLN A 226 -4.75 -2.63 -4.94
C GLN A 226 -3.51 -1.73 -4.81
N LEU A 227 -2.36 -2.25 -4.33
CA LEU A 227 -1.09 -1.51 -4.30
C LEU A 227 -0.67 -1.04 -5.68
N SER A 228 -0.76 -1.90 -6.67
CA SER A 228 -0.37 -1.58 -8.05
C SER A 228 -1.21 -0.46 -8.65
N TYR A 229 -2.46 -0.32 -8.22
CA TYR A 229 -3.35 0.77 -8.65
C TYR A 229 -3.30 1.99 -7.74
N PHE A 230 -2.60 1.92 -6.63
CA PHE A 230 -2.46 3.07 -5.73
C PHE A 230 -1.66 4.16 -6.42
N ALA A 231 -2.32 5.26 -6.76
CA ALA A 231 -1.71 6.36 -7.50
C ALA A 231 -1.09 7.36 -6.52
N SER A 232 0.08 7.89 -6.88
CA SER A 232 0.67 9.05 -6.23
C SER A 232 -0.22 10.29 -6.40
N LYS A 233 0.02 11.28 -5.53
CA LYS A 233 -0.70 12.57 -5.42
C LYS A 233 -1.21 13.13 -6.76
N GLY A 234 -2.51 13.30 -6.89
CA GLY A 234 -3.15 13.98 -8.03
C GLY A 234 -4.11 13.14 -8.87
N ASN A 235 -4.13 11.83 -8.73
CA ASN A 235 -5.10 10.99 -9.42
C ASN A 235 -6.34 10.76 -8.55
N LYS A 236 -7.42 11.51 -8.82
CA LYS A 236 -8.67 11.46 -8.05
C LYS A 236 -9.56 10.23 -8.37
N ASN A 237 -9.26 9.50 -9.41
CA ASN A 237 -9.96 8.27 -9.76
C ASN A 237 -9.32 7.10 -9.00
N SER A 238 -9.53 7.07 -7.68
CA SER A 238 -9.03 5.98 -6.85
C SER A 238 -9.82 4.71 -7.13
N TYR A 239 -9.14 3.69 -7.60
CA TYR A 239 -9.55 2.32 -7.35
C TYR A 239 -9.70 2.12 -5.84
N LYS A 240 -10.50 1.12 -5.45
CA LYS A 240 -10.62 0.72 -4.06
C LYS A 240 -9.23 0.53 -3.48
N SER A 241 -8.95 1.20 -2.39
CA SER A 241 -7.65 1.20 -1.71
C SER A 241 -7.76 0.80 -0.24
N ASP A 242 -8.92 0.29 0.17
CA ASP A 242 -9.25 0.04 1.57
C ASP A 242 -8.24 -0.91 2.23
N ILE A 243 -7.83 -1.98 1.51
CA ILE A 243 -6.80 -2.93 1.99
C ILE A 243 -5.43 -2.24 2.12
N VAL A 244 -5.09 -1.40 1.14
CA VAL A 244 -3.82 -0.65 1.16
C VAL A 244 -3.78 0.31 2.34
N MET A 245 -4.89 0.98 2.62
CA MET A 245 -5.01 1.85 3.78
C MET A 245 -4.88 1.07 5.08
N ALA A 246 -5.62 -0.03 5.24
CA ALA A 246 -5.51 -0.91 6.40
C ALA A 246 -4.08 -1.45 6.60
N SER A 247 -3.35 -1.79 5.53
CA SER A 247 -1.96 -2.25 5.61
C SER A 247 -0.98 -1.14 6.02
N TRP A 248 -1.30 0.12 5.72
CA TRP A 248 -0.45 1.27 5.99
C TRP A 248 -0.60 1.83 7.41
N PHE A 249 -1.79 1.83 8.01
CA PHE A 249 -2.01 2.40 9.35
C PHE A 249 -1.04 1.84 10.41
N PRO A 250 -0.73 0.54 10.46
CA PRO A 250 0.23 -0.03 11.41
C PRO A 250 1.65 0.52 11.27
N MET A 251 2.02 1.13 10.13
CA MET A 251 3.37 1.63 9.90
C MET A 251 3.79 2.69 10.93
N LYS A 252 2.85 3.40 11.54
CA LYS A 252 3.11 4.29 12.67
C LYS A 252 3.75 3.55 13.86
N VAL A 253 3.18 2.41 14.21
CA VAL A 253 3.67 1.56 15.31
C VAL A 253 4.98 0.88 14.93
N ILE A 254 5.04 0.31 13.72
CA ILE A 254 6.20 -0.42 13.19
C ILE A 254 7.46 0.45 13.21
N ARG A 255 7.36 1.71 12.78
CA ARG A 255 8.49 2.66 12.83
C ARG A 255 8.94 3.00 14.23
N ASN A 256 8.02 3.03 15.20
CA ASN A 256 8.39 3.25 16.60
C ASN A 256 9.14 2.04 17.17
N LEU A 257 8.77 0.82 16.78
CA LEU A 257 9.52 -0.39 17.14
C LEU A 257 10.94 -0.34 16.56
N GLN A 258 11.10 0.11 15.33
CA GLN A 258 12.42 0.29 14.72
C GLN A 258 13.31 1.26 15.51
N LYS A 259 12.76 2.40 15.91
CA LYS A 259 13.51 3.38 16.71
C LYS A 259 13.96 2.82 18.06
N LEU A 260 13.10 2.06 18.73
CA LEU A 260 13.42 1.42 20.01
C LEU A 260 14.58 0.41 19.84
N THR A 261 14.56 -0.40 18.78
CA THR A 261 15.63 -1.35 18.49
C THR A 261 16.97 -0.65 18.26
N TYR A 262 16.99 0.45 17.51
CA TYR A 262 18.22 1.26 17.34
C TYR A 262 18.73 1.83 18.69
N ALA A 263 17.83 2.34 19.53
CA ALA A 263 18.20 2.87 20.84
C ALA A 263 18.77 1.80 21.77
N GLU A 264 18.22 0.59 21.75
CA GLU A 264 18.69 -0.55 22.56
C GLU A 264 20.10 -1.01 22.17
N ILE A 265 20.48 -0.92 20.91
CA ILE A 265 21.84 -1.29 20.42
C ILE A 265 22.80 -0.10 20.45
N GLY A 266 22.40 1.05 21.03
CA GLY A 266 23.24 2.24 21.18
C GLY A 266 23.61 2.93 19.86
N LEU A 267 22.86 2.70 18.81
CA LEU A 267 23.00 3.40 17.53
C LEU A 267 22.00 4.56 17.46
N ASP A 268 22.48 5.75 17.13
CA ASP A 268 21.59 6.85 16.77
C ASP A 268 20.81 6.48 15.50
N TYR A 269 19.50 6.50 15.62
CA TYR A 269 18.62 6.29 14.46
C TYR A 269 18.77 7.45 13.50
N THR A 270 19.61 7.32 12.50
CA THR A 270 19.59 8.19 11.32
C THR A 270 18.73 7.51 10.26
N PRO A 271 17.57 8.09 9.87
CA PRO A 271 16.84 7.60 8.71
C PRO A 271 17.80 7.57 7.52
N SER A 272 17.77 6.53 6.73
CA SER A 272 18.63 6.34 5.54
C SER A 272 18.45 7.40 4.43
N TYR A 273 17.76 8.48 4.75
CA TYR A 273 17.56 9.63 3.88
C TYR A 273 18.35 10.81 4.43
N GLU A 274 19.43 11.17 3.78
CA GLU A 274 20.23 12.34 4.11
C GLU A 274 19.34 13.59 4.23
N GLY A 275 19.35 14.23 5.41
CA GLY A 275 18.89 15.61 5.56
C GLY A 275 17.91 15.97 6.67
N TYR A 276 17.57 15.08 7.63
CA TYR A 276 16.66 15.49 8.73
C TYR A 276 17.11 14.96 10.09
N SER A 277 17.21 15.87 11.07
CA SER A 277 17.52 15.56 12.46
C SER A 277 16.32 14.93 13.19
N MET A 278 16.57 14.19 14.28
CA MET A 278 15.53 13.59 15.14
C MET A 278 14.49 14.59 15.67
N LEU A 279 14.81 15.89 15.69
CA LEU A 279 13.91 16.96 16.13
C LEU A 279 12.72 17.14 15.18
N ASP A 280 12.91 16.89 13.87
CA ASP A 280 11.85 17.05 12.88
C ASP A 280 10.80 15.94 12.93
N LEU A 281 11.09 14.82 13.59
CA LEU A 281 10.17 13.68 13.71
C LEU A 281 9.11 13.87 14.80
N ASN A 282 9.33 14.76 15.76
CA ASN A 282 8.36 15.10 16.79
C ASN A 282 7.32 16.14 16.32
N GLU A 283 7.62 16.84 15.23
CA GLU A 283 6.73 17.82 14.61
C GLU A 283 5.89 17.24 13.46
N ILE A 284 6.02 15.94 13.17
CA ILE A 284 5.14 15.32 12.17
C ILE A 284 3.76 15.22 12.80
N PRO A 285 2.77 15.94 12.28
CA PRO A 285 1.41 15.88 12.80
C PRO A 285 0.83 14.51 12.50
N TRP A 286 0.93 13.62 13.45
CA TRP A 286 0.13 12.40 13.52
C TRP A 286 -1.29 12.69 14.07
N SER A 287 -1.62 14.00 14.11
CA SER A 287 -2.97 14.48 14.41
C SER A 287 -3.84 14.58 13.17
#